data_14fb8eb0da53a3cc441e237140cadbb6
#
_entry.id   14fb8eb0da53a3cc441e237140cadbb6
#
_cell.length_a   1.000
_cell.length_b   1.000
_cell.length_c   1.000
_cell.angle_alpha   90.00
_cell.angle_beta   90.00
_cell.angle_gamma   90.00
#
_symmetry.space_group_name_H-M   'P 1'
#
loop_
_entity.id
_entity.type
_entity.pdbx_description
1 polymer ?
#
loop_
_entity_poly.entity_id
_entity_poly.type
_entity_poly.pdbx_seq_one_letter_code
_entity_poly.pdbx_strand_id
1 'polypeptide(L)'
;MAFEFGDTTPTGDLPGEGFDVLEPLAGLSAEALVSTAAYSASMNAVNTCRTLMAASLLHEQREEEYLLHRSGLHTGQAQSVDELLNKTANAAAGVDPYAEHGPNGFEQATAELGAALNLTAAEARDLIRTGDAMRYRLPLTGTALACSRIDLRRFTIALTRTDFVDDATMPIVDAHLAEAILARDPMSTTRFTALVDQIVHKHAPDAVRRRNDHATRDREVTIRPDRFQPGRSRITGNLPHTDAAALNAQLTAIATTVHPSDGRTMSQRRADALLALAHGRRALDCHCPDCAPEPAEQDLDTLEPTQPVETEAPADEPADTSPSCSCAGHGPRPTFHIIGNLSTLVGLDNDPGMLDGHGLIDADTMRSLLADAICDVVTAGVGNGPTDADAQAAAAASRYVPSRKLQSLVRAGELCCTFPGCNQPVWISDLDHTHPFDHTNPDHGGKTSERNLKPLCRFHHRIKTFGAWQDSQDEYMSIWFESPTGHVYQGNSFTGRDLFGALTPRKPPDHPARQRIANDRAARTTTHRRKLDEWDIANPPPF
;
A
#
# COMPACT_ATOMS: atom_id res chain seq x y z
N MET A 1 1.58 -4.94 -36.70
CA MET A 1 0.37 -4.11 -36.83
C MET A 1 0.50 -3.03 -35.79
N ALA A 2 0.84 -1.82 -36.20
CA ALA A 2 0.87 -0.68 -35.31
C ALA A 2 -0.57 -0.43 -34.82
N PHE A 3 -0.80 -0.45 -33.53
CA PHE A 3 -2.02 0.08 -32.96
C PHE A 3 -1.94 1.59 -33.08
N GLU A 4 -2.55 2.14 -34.15
CA GLU A 4 -2.96 3.52 -34.15
C GLU A 4 -3.89 3.70 -32.94
N PHE A 5 -3.43 4.41 -31.92
CA PHE A 5 -4.33 5.08 -30.99
C PHE A 5 -5.13 6.05 -31.86
N GLY A 6 -6.30 5.61 -32.30
CA GLY A 6 -7.23 6.47 -32.97
C GLY A 6 -7.44 7.68 -32.09
N ASP A 7 -7.30 8.84 -32.72
CA ASP A 7 -7.53 10.17 -32.15
C ASP A 7 -9.03 10.31 -31.84
N THR A 8 -9.51 9.51 -30.88
CA THR A 8 -10.77 9.70 -30.20
C THR A 8 -10.49 10.56 -29.00
N THR A 9 -10.50 11.88 -29.19
CA THR A 9 -10.84 12.80 -28.12
C THR A 9 -11.95 12.15 -27.30
N PRO A 10 -11.81 12.02 -25.97
CA PRO A 10 -12.87 11.50 -25.12
C PRO A 10 -14.06 12.45 -25.23
N THR A 11 -15.03 12.13 -26.09
CA THR A 11 -16.33 12.78 -26.17
C THR A 11 -17.26 12.17 -25.12
N GLY A 12 -16.78 11.96 -23.93
CA GLY A 12 -17.62 11.79 -22.76
C GLY A 12 -17.80 13.17 -22.18
N ASP A 13 -19.05 13.62 -22.03
CA ASP A 13 -19.39 14.82 -21.28
C ASP A 13 -18.64 14.82 -19.94
N LEU A 14 -17.43 15.35 -19.96
CA LEU A 14 -16.89 15.94 -18.75
C LEU A 14 -17.94 16.99 -18.34
N PRO A 15 -18.34 17.11 -17.07
CA PRO A 15 -19.13 18.23 -16.60
C PRO A 15 -18.25 19.48 -16.71
N GLY A 16 -18.09 19.99 -17.90
CA GLY A 16 -16.98 20.84 -18.28
C GLY A 16 -17.34 22.08 -19.03
N GLU A 17 -18.58 22.36 -19.29
CA GLU A 17 -19.00 23.73 -19.57
C GLU A 17 -19.33 24.40 -18.22
N GLY A 18 -18.31 24.92 -17.54
CA GLY A 18 -18.50 25.75 -16.35
C GLY A 18 -17.51 25.60 -15.20
N PHE A 19 -16.52 24.69 -15.27
CA PHE A 19 -15.51 24.60 -14.22
C PHE A 19 -14.16 25.19 -14.69
N ASP A 20 -14.18 26.37 -15.22
CA ASP A 20 -12.94 27.17 -15.30
C ASP A 20 -12.64 27.75 -13.91
N VAL A 21 -12.06 26.88 -13.05
CA VAL A 21 -11.65 27.23 -11.69
C VAL A 21 -10.58 28.34 -11.71
N LEU A 22 -9.92 28.55 -12.84
CA LEU A 22 -8.81 29.48 -12.98
C LEU A 22 -9.29 30.86 -13.42
N GLU A 23 -10.37 30.97 -14.20
CA GLU A 23 -10.87 32.22 -14.74
C GLU A 23 -11.20 33.26 -13.63
N PRO A 24 -11.89 32.91 -12.52
CA PRO A 24 -12.16 33.86 -11.43
C PRO A 24 -10.89 34.32 -10.71
N LEU A 25 -9.81 33.53 -10.74
CA LEU A 25 -8.55 33.84 -10.07
C LEU A 25 -7.62 34.70 -10.95
N ALA A 26 -7.69 34.52 -12.26
CA ALA A 26 -6.77 35.18 -13.21
C ALA A 26 -6.82 36.73 -13.18
N GLY A 27 -7.96 37.28 -12.77
CA GLY A 27 -8.16 38.74 -12.67
C GLY A 27 -7.84 39.36 -11.29
N LEU A 28 -7.41 38.53 -10.31
CA LEU A 28 -7.17 39.01 -8.96
C LEU A 28 -5.79 39.68 -8.81
N SER A 29 -5.71 40.67 -7.91
CA SER A 29 -4.42 41.22 -7.49
C SER A 29 -3.59 40.20 -6.70
N ALA A 30 -2.26 40.41 -6.61
CA ALA A 30 -1.37 39.54 -5.82
C ALA A 30 -1.83 39.44 -4.35
N GLU A 31 -2.30 40.52 -3.75
CA GLU A 31 -2.84 40.54 -2.38
C GLU A 31 -4.10 39.67 -2.28
N ALA A 32 -5.02 39.78 -3.23
CA ALA A 32 -6.24 38.97 -3.26
C ALA A 32 -5.92 37.47 -3.48
N LEU A 33 -4.93 37.13 -4.32
CA LEU A 33 -4.47 35.77 -4.51
C LEU A 33 -3.88 35.16 -3.22
N VAL A 34 -3.05 35.91 -2.49
CA VAL A 34 -2.52 35.48 -1.18
C VAL A 34 -3.65 35.27 -0.17
N SER A 35 -4.61 36.19 -0.11
CA SER A 35 -5.77 36.10 0.79
C SER A 35 -6.64 34.90 0.44
N THR A 36 -6.88 34.61 -0.84
CA THR A 36 -7.61 33.45 -1.32
C THR A 36 -6.90 32.15 -0.95
N ALA A 37 -5.58 32.08 -1.12
CA ALA A 37 -4.78 30.91 -0.73
C ALA A 37 -4.83 30.67 0.79
N ALA A 38 -4.72 31.72 1.60
CA ALA A 38 -4.80 31.65 3.06
C ALA A 38 -6.19 31.18 3.51
N TYR A 39 -7.26 31.71 2.93
CA TYR A 39 -8.63 31.29 3.20
C TYR A 39 -8.84 29.82 2.84
N SER A 40 -8.41 29.39 1.65
CA SER A 40 -8.51 28.00 1.20
C SER A 40 -7.75 27.04 2.12
N ALA A 41 -6.58 27.45 2.61
CA ALA A 41 -5.80 26.66 3.59
C ALA A 41 -6.55 26.54 4.92
N SER A 42 -7.22 27.60 5.39
CA SER A 42 -8.04 27.57 6.61
C SER A 42 -9.24 26.65 6.46
N MET A 43 -9.95 26.72 5.34
CA MET A 43 -11.07 25.81 5.04
C MET A 43 -10.62 24.36 4.94
N ASN A 44 -9.44 24.11 4.38
CA ASN A 44 -8.87 22.76 4.35
C ASN A 44 -8.59 22.22 5.76
N ALA A 45 -8.12 23.04 6.70
CA ALA A 45 -7.93 22.64 8.09
C ALA A 45 -9.25 22.24 8.75
N VAL A 46 -10.32 23.02 8.55
CA VAL A 46 -11.68 22.69 9.04
C VAL A 46 -12.19 21.37 8.46
N ASN A 47 -12.07 21.20 7.15
CA ASN A 47 -12.51 19.97 6.48
C ASN A 47 -11.68 18.76 6.94
N THR A 48 -10.38 18.94 7.16
CA THR A 48 -9.51 17.91 7.74
C THR A 48 -10.01 17.51 9.13
N CYS A 49 -10.33 18.45 10.01
CA CYS A 49 -10.89 18.16 11.33
C CYS A 49 -12.22 17.41 11.24
N ARG A 50 -13.11 17.79 10.31
CA ARG A 50 -14.37 17.08 10.08
C ARG A 50 -14.13 15.64 9.63
N THR A 51 -13.19 15.41 8.73
CA THR A 51 -12.82 14.06 8.27
C THR A 51 -12.25 13.23 9.41
N LEU A 52 -11.36 13.77 10.21
CA LEU A 52 -10.79 13.12 11.39
C LEU A 52 -11.88 12.79 12.43
N MET A 53 -12.78 13.73 12.69
CA MET A 53 -13.90 13.53 13.60
C MET A 53 -14.84 12.43 13.11
N ALA A 54 -15.20 12.44 11.82
CA ALA A 54 -16.04 11.42 11.22
C ALA A 54 -15.40 10.03 11.28
N ALA A 55 -14.08 9.94 11.07
CA ALA A 55 -13.34 8.70 11.16
C ALA A 55 -13.33 8.13 12.59
N SER A 56 -13.10 8.98 13.59
CA SER A 56 -13.14 8.58 15.00
C SER A 56 -14.55 8.16 15.46
N LEU A 57 -15.58 8.89 15.04
CA LEU A 57 -16.97 8.55 15.37
C LEU A 57 -17.42 7.25 14.71
N LEU A 58 -17.02 7.00 13.46
CA LEU A 58 -17.28 5.73 12.80
C LEU A 58 -16.60 4.58 13.54
N HIS A 59 -15.35 4.75 13.95
CA HIS A 59 -14.64 3.76 14.76
C HIS A 59 -15.41 3.45 16.06
N GLU A 60 -15.81 4.47 16.81
CA GLU A 60 -16.58 4.32 18.05
C GLU A 60 -17.88 3.54 17.83
N GLN A 61 -18.65 3.87 16.79
CA GLN A 61 -19.88 3.16 16.45
C GLN A 61 -19.64 1.69 16.10
N ARG A 62 -18.61 1.40 15.29
CA ARG A 62 -18.27 0.03 14.91
C ARG A 62 -17.73 -0.79 16.07
N GLU A 63 -16.97 -0.16 16.99
CA GLU A 63 -16.49 -0.83 18.18
C GLU A 63 -17.65 -1.14 19.15
N GLU A 64 -18.61 -0.23 19.30
CA GLU A 64 -19.82 -0.49 20.09
C GLU A 64 -20.63 -1.66 19.51
N GLU A 65 -20.87 -1.68 18.19
CA GLU A 65 -21.56 -2.79 17.51
C GLU A 65 -20.81 -4.12 17.70
N TYR A 66 -19.48 -4.12 17.56
CA TYR A 66 -18.66 -5.30 17.76
C TYR A 66 -18.73 -5.81 19.22
N LEU A 67 -18.64 -4.92 20.20
CA LEU A 67 -18.74 -5.27 21.63
C LEU A 67 -20.14 -5.82 21.97
N LEU A 68 -21.19 -5.24 21.44
CA LEU A 68 -22.56 -5.74 21.60
C LEU A 68 -22.73 -7.16 21.02
N HIS A 69 -22.22 -7.37 19.80
CA HIS A 69 -22.23 -8.68 19.17
C HIS A 69 -21.44 -9.71 19.99
N ARG A 70 -20.24 -9.34 20.42
CA ARG A 70 -19.37 -10.19 21.24
C ARG A 70 -19.97 -10.54 22.60
N SER A 71 -20.70 -9.63 23.22
CA SER A 71 -21.32 -9.87 24.54
C SER A 71 -22.52 -10.83 24.48
N GLY A 72 -22.95 -11.23 23.27
CA GLY A 72 -24.12 -12.08 23.07
C GLY A 72 -25.45 -11.38 23.33
N LEU A 73 -25.46 -10.09 23.60
CA LEU A 73 -26.68 -9.32 23.85
C LEU A 73 -27.57 -9.27 22.61
N HIS A 74 -26.97 -9.31 21.41
CA HIS A 74 -27.69 -9.35 20.14
C HIS A 74 -28.28 -10.73 19.81
N THR A 75 -27.67 -11.83 20.30
CA THR A 75 -28.05 -13.19 19.93
C THR A 75 -28.85 -13.91 21.01
N GLY A 76 -28.97 -13.34 22.21
CA GLY A 76 -29.62 -13.99 23.36
C GLY A 76 -28.90 -15.27 23.83
N GLN A 77 -27.73 -15.59 23.30
CA GLN A 77 -26.94 -16.75 23.68
C GLN A 77 -26.01 -16.39 24.83
N ALA A 78 -26.23 -17.01 25.99
CA ALA A 78 -25.28 -16.97 27.09
C ALA A 78 -24.03 -17.78 26.73
N GLN A 79 -22.85 -17.20 26.88
CA GLN A 79 -21.59 -17.91 26.71
C GLN A 79 -21.45 -19.00 27.80
N SER A 80 -21.08 -20.22 27.42
CA SER A 80 -20.81 -21.26 28.37
C SER A 80 -19.50 -21.00 29.14
N VAL A 81 -19.38 -21.54 30.36
CA VAL A 81 -18.14 -21.44 31.17
C VAL A 81 -16.94 -22.04 30.41
N ASP A 82 -17.17 -23.11 29.64
CA ASP A 82 -16.14 -23.78 28.86
C ASP A 82 -15.63 -22.91 27.70
N GLU A 83 -16.50 -22.13 27.05
CA GLU A 83 -16.10 -21.14 26.03
C GLU A 83 -15.23 -20.03 26.62
N LEU A 84 -15.59 -19.53 27.82
CA LEU A 84 -14.78 -18.52 28.51
C LEU A 84 -13.40 -19.07 28.91
N LEU A 85 -13.32 -20.32 29.41
CA LEU A 85 -12.07 -20.97 29.75
C LEU A 85 -11.19 -21.19 28.51
N ASN A 86 -11.75 -21.63 27.40
CA ASN A 86 -11.05 -21.79 26.14
C ASN A 86 -10.52 -20.46 25.59
N LYS A 87 -11.31 -19.39 25.66
CA LYS A 87 -10.88 -18.03 25.27
C LYS A 87 -9.71 -17.53 26.12
N THR A 88 -9.76 -17.80 27.43
CA THR A 88 -8.67 -17.42 28.34
C THR A 88 -7.39 -18.21 28.05
N ALA A 89 -7.50 -19.52 27.76
CA ALA A 89 -6.38 -20.37 27.39
C ALA A 89 -5.76 -19.94 26.04
N ASN A 90 -6.58 -19.60 25.05
CA ASN A 90 -6.14 -19.11 23.74
C ASN A 90 -5.42 -17.75 23.86
N ALA A 91 -5.94 -16.84 24.69
CA ALA A 91 -5.28 -15.56 24.94
C ALA A 91 -3.90 -15.75 25.61
N ALA A 92 -3.79 -16.67 26.54
CA ALA A 92 -2.51 -17.03 27.17
C ALA A 92 -1.51 -17.66 26.18
N ALA A 93 -2.00 -18.32 25.12
CA ALA A 93 -1.21 -18.86 24.02
C ALA A 93 -0.90 -17.83 22.91
N GLY A 94 -1.29 -16.57 23.08
CA GLY A 94 -1.08 -15.52 22.07
C GLY A 94 -2.05 -15.59 20.88
N VAL A 95 -3.09 -16.40 20.96
CA VAL A 95 -4.17 -16.43 19.98
C VAL A 95 -5.22 -15.39 20.39
N ASP A 96 -5.63 -14.54 19.44
CA ASP A 96 -6.72 -13.59 19.69
C ASP A 96 -7.99 -14.36 20.10
N PRO A 97 -8.45 -14.23 21.37
CA PRO A 97 -9.61 -14.99 21.87
C PRO A 97 -10.91 -14.60 21.19
N TYR A 98 -10.91 -13.53 20.42
CA TYR A 98 -12.06 -12.97 19.73
C TYR A 98 -11.99 -13.09 18.21
N ALA A 99 -10.96 -13.76 17.65
CA ALA A 99 -10.82 -13.98 16.22
C ALA A 99 -12.05 -14.64 15.59
N GLU A 100 -12.79 -15.45 16.35
CA GLU A 100 -14.05 -16.09 15.94
C GLU A 100 -15.22 -15.11 15.77
N HIS A 101 -15.15 -13.91 16.39
CA HIS A 101 -16.19 -12.88 16.26
C HIS A 101 -15.98 -11.96 15.06
N GLY A 102 -15.04 -12.30 14.20
CA GLY A 102 -14.72 -11.54 13.01
C GLY A 102 -13.86 -10.30 13.28
N PRO A 103 -13.83 -9.34 12.33
CA PRO A 103 -13.07 -8.11 12.47
C PRO A 103 -13.66 -7.22 13.57
N ASN A 104 -12.79 -6.63 14.39
CA ASN A 104 -13.19 -5.66 15.42
C ASN A 104 -13.65 -4.33 14.80
N GLY A 105 -14.17 -3.42 15.62
CA GLY A 105 -14.70 -2.15 15.15
C GLY A 105 -13.66 -1.28 14.45
N PHE A 106 -12.41 -1.29 14.93
CA PHE A 106 -11.31 -0.60 14.27
C PHE A 106 -10.98 -1.16 12.88
N GLU A 107 -10.99 -2.48 12.71
CA GLU A 107 -10.80 -3.13 11.41
C GLU A 107 -11.95 -2.83 10.44
N GLN A 108 -13.19 -2.84 10.94
CA GLN A 108 -14.38 -2.52 10.14
C GLN A 108 -14.37 -1.07 9.66
N ALA A 109 -14.15 -0.12 10.56
CA ALA A 109 -14.03 1.30 10.23
C ALA A 109 -12.87 1.56 9.25
N THR A 110 -11.73 0.86 9.43
CA THR A 110 -10.59 0.92 8.50
C THR A 110 -11.00 0.53 7.08
N ALA A 111 -11.74 -0.56 6.92
CA ALA A 111 -12.18 -1.03 5.60
C ALA A 111 -13.19 -0.06 4.96
N GLU A 112 -14.14 0.46 5.73
CA GLU A 112 -15.14 1.40 5.23
C GLU A 112 -14.53 2.73 4.79
N LEU A 113 -13.63 3.31 5.59
CA LEU A 113 -12.91 4.54 5.23
C LEU A 113 -11.95 4.33 4.06
N GLY A 114 -11.26 3.18 4.05
CA GLY A 114 -10.40 2.79 2.94
C GLY A 114 -11.13 2.78 1.61
N ALA A 115 -12.30 2.13 1.57
CA ALA A 115 -13.13 2.08 0.37
C ALA A 115 -13.75 3.44 0.00
N ALA A 116 -14.27 4.18 0.99
CA ALA A 116 -14.97 5.45 0.77
C ALA A 116 -14.03 6.55 0.27
N LEU A 117 -12.80 6.60 0.79
CA LEU A 117 -11.81 7.64 0.52
C LEU A 117 -10.71 7.17 -0.45
N ASN A 118 -10.79 5.93 -0.93
CA ASN A 118 -9.78 5.30 -1.78
C ASN A 118 -8.38 5.30 -1.12
N LEU A 119 -8.33 4.92 0.17
CA LEU A 119 -7.12 4.85 0.97
C LEU A 119 -6.67 3.39 1.14
N THR A 120 -5.38 3.20 1.31
CA THR A 120 -4.86 1.91 1.79
C THR A 120 -5.28 1.66 3.24
N ALA A 121 -5.28 0.41 3.68
CA ALA A 121 -5.61 0.07 5.06
C ALA A 121 -4.68 0.76 6.09
N ALA A 122 -3.43 1.03 5.75
CA ALA A 122 -2.51 1.77 6.60
C ALA A 122 -2.93 3.24 6.74
N GLU A 123 -3.20 3.91 5.61
CA GLU A 123 -3.65 5.31 5.60
C GLU A 123 -5.00 5.48 6.32
N ALA A 124 -5.93 4.53 6.15
CA ALA A 124 -7.21 4.56 6.86
C ALA A 124 -7.05 4.37 8.37
N ARG A 125 -6.14 3.47 8.81
CA ARG A 125 -5.80 3.31 10.24
C ARG A 125 -5.19 4.58 10.83
N ASP A 126 -4.29 5.22 10.09
CA ASP A 126 -3.66 6.45 10.54
C ASP A 126 -4.68 7.60 10.63
N LEU A 127 -5.66 7.64 9.72
CA LEU A 127 -6.76 8.59 9.77
C LEU A 127 -7.59 8.42 11.05
N ILE A 128 -8.00 7.18 11.38
CA ILE A 128 -8.75 6.86 12.60
C ILE A 128 -7.94 7.22 13.84
N ARG A 129 -6.69 6.75 13.94
CA ARG A 129 -5.82 7.03 15.10
C ARG A 129 -5.61 8.52 15.32
N THR A 130 -5.45 9.28 14.25
CA THR A 130 -5.31 10.74 14.33
C THR A 130 -6.61 11.39 14.79
N GLY A 131 -7.76 10.90 14.33
CA GLY A 131 -9.07 11.34 14.78
C GLY A 131 -9.33 11.03 16.26
N ASP A 132 -9.03 9.82 16.70
CA ASP A 132 -9.14 9.41 18.11
C ASP A 132 -8.21 10.26 19.01
N ALA A 133 -6.98 10.49 18.55
CA ALA A 133 -6.04 11.34 19.27
C ALA A 133 -6.53 12.79 19.38
N MET A 134 -7.12 13.33 18.33
CA MET A 134 -7.72 14.67 18.34
C MET A 134 -8.89 14.77 19.34
N ARG A 135 -9.68 13.70 19.52
CA ARG A 135 -10.81 13.69 20.45
C ARG A 135 -10.41 13.43 21.91
N TYR A 136 -9.49 12.51 22.14
CA TYR A 136 -9.28 11.95 23.47
C TYR A 136 -7.91 12.29 24.06
N ARG A 137 -6.88 12.47 23.24
CA ARG A 137 -5.51 12.64 23.69
C ARG A 137 -5.02 14.10 23.64
N LEU A 138 -5.37 14.81 22.57
CA LEU A 138 -4.94 16.19 22.30
C LEU A 138 -6.13 17.11 21.93
N PRO A 139 -7.23 17.14 22.72
CA PRO A 139 -8.43 17.88 22.35
C PRO A 139 -8.21 19.40 22.22
N LEU A 140 -7.38 20.00 23.06
CA LEU A 140 -7.10 21.43 22.99
C LEU A 140 -6.19 21.78 21.81
N THR A 141 -5.17 20.97 21.55
CA THR A 141 -4.33 21.09 20.35
C THR A 141 -5.15 20.80 19.08
N GLY A 142 -6.12 19.87 19.14
CA GLY A 142 -7.10 19.62 18.09
C GLY A 142 -7.98 20.84 17.77
N THR A 143 -8.37 21.59 18.78
CA THR A 143 -9.07 22.87 18.61
C THR A 143 -8.19 23.89 17.87
N ALA A 144 -6.89 23.94 18.15
CA ALA A 144 -5.96 24.81 17.43
C ALA A 144 -5.85 24.42 15.94
N LEU A 145 -5.94 23.13 15.61
CA LEU A 145 -6.04 22.66 14.22
C LEU A 145 -7.37 23.09 13.59
N ALA A 146 -8.49 22.91 14.28
CA ALA A 146 -9.81 23.32 13.81
C ALA A 146 -9.91 24.83 13.52
N CYS A 147 -9.22 25.64 14.32
CA CYS A 147 -9.11 27.10 14.14
C CYS A 147 -7.98 27.52 13.18
N SER A 148 -7.40 26.59 12.43
CA SER A 148 -6.32 26.86 11.45
C SER A 148 -5.07 27.55 12.04
N ARG A 149 -4.84 27.43 13.36
CA ARG A 149 -3.62 27.94 14.01
C ARG A 149 -2.41 27.04 13.73
N ILE A 150 -2.65 25.76 13.47
CA ILE A 150 -1.70 24.77 12.99
C ILE A 150 -2.33 23.96 11.85
N ASP A 151 -1.49 23.35 11.03
CA ASP A 151 -1.89 22.40 9.99
C ASP A 151 -1.87 20.93 10.52
N LEU A 152 -2.42 20.01 9.73
CA LEU A 152 -2.41 18.57 10.08
C LEU A 152 -0.99 18.05 10.32
N ARG A 153 0.00 18.50 9.54
CA ARG A 153 1.40 18.10 9.71
C ARG A 153 1.93 18.44 11.11
N ARG A 154 1.63 19.65 11.61
CA ARG A 154 2.03 20.07 12.96
C ARG A 154 1.26 19.31 14.03
N PHE A 155 -0.03 19.05 13.81
CA PHE A 155 -0.81 18.22 14.72
C PHE A 155 -0.22 16.80 14.80
N THR A 156 0.14 16.18 13.69
CA THR A 156 0.80 14.86 13.65
C THR A 156 2.15 14.88 14.37
N ILE A 157 2.94 15.97 14.24
CA ILE A 157 4.19 16.13 15.02
C ILE A 157 3.88 16.16 16.50
N ALA A 158 2.89 16.94 16.95
CA ALA A 158 2.49 16.98 18.37
C ALA A 158 2.08 15.60 18.86
N LEU A 159 1.27 14.88 18.09
CA LEU A 159 0.83 13.52 18.38
C LEU A 159 2.02 12.57 18.57
N THR A 160 2.89 12.47 17.56
CA THR A 160 4.05 11.56 17.58
C THR A 160 5.04 11.91 18.71
N ARG A 161 5.24 13.20 18.99
CA ARG A 161 6.16 13.62 20.04
C ARG A 161 5.62 13.38 21.45
N THR A 162 4.33 13.21 21.60
CA THR A 162 3.64 12.92 22.88
C THR A 162 3.27 11.46 23.08
N ASP A 163 3.60 10.55 22.13
CA ASP A 163 3.20 9.13 22.17
C ASP A 163 3.48 8.43 23.51
N PHE A 164 4.61 8.74 24.15
CA PHE A 164 5.03 8.10 25.39
C PHE A 164 4.66 8.87 26.66
N VAL A 165 3.90 9.96 26.52
CA VAL A 165 3.33 10.67 27.67
C VAL A 165 2.19 9.83 28.23
N ASP A 166 2.18 9.59 29.55
CA ASP A 166 1.11 8.85 30.22
C ASP A 166 -0.20 9.64 30.26
N ASP A 167 -1.32 8.93 30.37
CA ASP A 167 -2.66 9.51 30.29
C ASP A 167 -2.96 10.51 31.42
N ALA A 168 -2.32 10.37 32.59
CA ALA A 168 -2.50 11.29 33.72
C ALA A 168 -1.81 12.65 33.44
N THR A 169 -0.66 12.62 32.78
CA THR A 169 0.13 13.83 32.42
C THR A 169 -0.33 14.48 31.13
N MET A 170 -0.98 13.72 30.25
CA MET A 170 -1.34 14.17 28.90
C MET A 170 -2.21 15.44 28.88
N PRO A 171 -3.24 15.60 29.72
CA PRO A 171 -4.04 16.84 29.75
C PRO A 171 -3.21 18.10 30.07
N ILE A 172 -2.19 17.97 30.91
CA ILE A 172 -1.29 19.07 31.26
C ILE A 172 -0.44 19.45 30.05
N VAL A 173 0.11 18.46 29.35
CA VAL A 173 0.91 18.67 28.13
C VAL A 173 0.06 19.31 27.03
N ASP A 174 -1.15 18.81 26.80
CA ASP A 174 -2.07 19.34 25.78
C ASP A 174 -2.44 20.81 26.07
N ALA A 175 -2.74 21.14 27.33
CA ALA A 175 -3.05 22.52 27.74
C ALA A 175 -1.88 23.47 27.47
N HIS A 176 -0.65 23.10 27.83
CA HIS A 176 0.53 23.92 27.58
C HIS A 176 0.89 24.02 26.10
N LEU A 177 0.65 22.95 25.32
CA LEU A 177 0.81 22.98 23.87
C LEU A 177 -0.16 23.96 23.22
N ALA A 178 -1.44 23.85 23.55
CA ALA A 178 -2.49 24.72 23.01
C ALA A 178 -2.23 26.18 23.37
N GLU A 179 -1.93 26.48 24.64
CA GLU A 179 -1.56 27.83 25.10
C GLU A 179 -0.36 28.37 24.31
N ALA A 180 0.69 27.56 24.18
CA ALA A 180 1.90 27.97 23.48
C ALA A 180 1.70 28.21 21.99
N ILE A 181 0.79 27.47 21.35
CA ILE A 181 0.41 27.64 19.95
C ILE A 181 -0.41 28.93 19.77
N LEU A 182 -1.41 29.14 20.64
CA LEU A 182 -2.31 30.29 20.53
C LEU A 182 -1.61 31.61 20.85
N ALA A 183 -0.61 31.61 21.74
CA ALA A 183 0.14 32.79 22.14
C ALA A 183 1.21 33.25 21.14
N ARG A 184 1.43 32.51 20.03
CA ARG A 184 2.52 32.79 19.09
C ARG A 184 2.02 32.89 17.67
N ASP A 185 2.78 33.62 16.84
CA ASP A 185 2.62 33.62 15.40
C ASP A 185 3.01 32.25 14.79
N PRO A 186 2.52 31.92 13.59
CA PRO A 186 2.89 30.71 12.89
C PRO A 186 4.40 30.55 12.77
N MET A 187 4.89 29.35 13.07
CA MET A 187 6.32 29.04 13.10
C MET A 187 6.69 27.91 12.14
N SER A 188 7.97 27.85 11.74
CA SER A 188 8.48 26.74 10.93
C SER A 188 8.31 25.41 11.65
N THR A 189 8.26 24.33 10.87
CA THR A 189 8.14 22.96 11.41
C THR A 189 9.23 22.62 12.44
N THR A 190 10.47 23.03 12.18
CA THR A 190 11.61 22.80 13.09
C THR A 190 11.41 23.49 14.44
N ARG A 191 10.97 24.75 14.43
CA ARG A 191 10.69 25.51 15.65
C ARG A 191 9.51 24.93 16.41
N PHE A 192 8.47 24.51 15.70
CA PHE A 192 7.32 23.85 16.29
C PHE A 192 7.71 22.53 16.98
N THR A 193 8.53 21.69 16.32
CA THR A 193 9.05 20.45 16.88
C THR A 193 9.84 20.72 18.18
N ALA A 194 10.72 21.72 18.16
CA ALA A 194 11.48 22.10 19.34
C ALA A 194 10.59 22.60 20.50
N LEU A 195 9.52 23.34 20.19
CA LEU A 195 8.53 23.77 21.17
C LEU A 195 7.83 22.58 21.83
N VAL A 196 7.36 21.61 21.03
CA VAL A 196 6.71 20.38 21.54
C VAL A 196 7.68 19.60 22.42
N ASP A 197 8.91 19.35 21.93
CA ASP A 197 9.94 18.63 22.70
C ASP A 197 10.29 19.32 24.03
N GLN A 198 10.35 20.67 24.05
CA GLN A 198 10.59 21.43 25.27
C GLN A 198 9.45 21.24 26.29
N ILE A 199 8.20 21.28 25.86
CA ILE A 199 7.03 21.11 26.73
C ILE A 199 6.98 19.67 27.26
N VAL A 200 7.19 18.67 26.39
CA VAL A 200 7.23 17.25 26.81
C VAL A 200 8.39 17.03 27.79
N HIS A 201 9.58 17.57 27.52
CA HIS A 201 10.73 17.41 28.43
C HIS A 201 10.46 18.04 29.81
N LYS A 202 9.77 19.19 29.85
CA LYS A 202 9.46 19.87 31.08
C LYS A 202 8.40 19.15 31.94
N HIS A 203 7.35 18.62 31.31
CA HIS A 203 6.18 18.09 32.01
C HIS A 203 6.14 16.55 32.04
N ALA A 204 6.84 15.87 31.16
CA ALA A 204 6.87 14.40 31.02
C ALA A 204 8.29 13.88 30.72
N PRO A 205 9.32 14.12 31.54
CA PRO A 205 10.70 13.75 31.25
C PRO A 205 10.90 12.24 31.04
N ASP A 206 10.08 11.39 31.70
CA ASP A 206 10.12 9.95 31.53
C ASP A 206 9.61 9.49 30.15
N ALA A 207 8.74 10.26 29.52
CA ALA A 207 8.31 10.00 28.15
C ALA A 207 9.48 10.08 27.16
N VAL A 208 10.40 11.03 27.38
CA VAL A 208 11.61 11.17 26.55
C VAL A 208 12.50 9.93 26.66
N ARG A 209 12.68 9.38 27.86
CA ARG A 209 13.45 8.14 28.07
C ARG A 209 12.78 6.96 27.38
N ARG A 210 11.48 6.76 27.60
CA ARG A 210 10.69 5.69 26.95
C ARG A 210 10.78 5.77 25.43
N ARG A 211 10.70 6.97 24.85
CA ARG A 211 10.85 7.19 23.42
C ARG A 211 12.24 6.75 22.90
N ASN A 212 13.32 7.10 23.60
CA ASN A 212 14.67 6.70 23.23
C ASN A 212 14.87 5.18 23.32
N ASP A 213 14.34 4.55 24.37
CA ASP A 213 14.40 3.10 24.55
C ASP A 213 13.59 2.38 23.45
N HIS A 214 12.42 2.93 23.09
CA HIS A 214 11.60 2.40 22.00
C HIS A 214 12.30 2.54 20.64
N ALA A 215 12.87 3.69 20.34
CA ALA A 215 13.60 3.92 19.11
C ALA A 215 14.77 2.94 18.89
N THR A 216 15.34 2.43 20.00
CA THR A 216 16.38 1.39 19.93
C THR A 216 15.82 0.01 19.59
N ARG A 217 14.55 -0.26 19.89
CA ARG A 217 13.88 -1.55 19.64
C ARG A 217 13.15 -1.56 18.30
N ASP A 218 12.58 -0.42 17.92
CA ASP A 218 11.77 -0.23 16.71
C ASP A 218 12.65 0.09 15.49
N ARG A 219 13.44 -0.92 15.09
CA ARG A 219 14.33 -0.82 13.91
C ARG A 219 13.68 -1.54 12.75
N GLU A 220 13.51 -0.82 11.65
CA GLU A 220 12.97 -1.40 10.42
C GLU A 220 13.64 -0.84 9.17
N VAL A 221 13.61 -1.60 8.10
CA VAL A 221 13.94 -1.14 6.76
C VAL A 221 12.84 -1.62 5.83
N THR A 222 12.25 -0.71 5.08
CA THR A 222 11.24 -1.00 4.07
C THR A 222 11.72 -0.53 2.70
N ILE A 223 11.44 -1.34 1.68
CA ILE A 223 11.70 -1.02 0.27
C ILE A 223 10.36 -1.07 -0.44
N ARG A 224 9.96 0.05 -1.04
CA ARG A 224 8.69 0.18 -1.75
C ARG A 224 8.87 0.91 -3.08
N PRO A 225 8.08 0.59 -4.11
CA PRO A 225 8.05 1.36 -5.35
C PRO A 225 7.80 2.84 -5.05
N ASP A 226 8.49 3.73 -5.80
CA ASP A 226 8.17 5.16 -5.71
C ASP A 226 6.86 5.42 -6.46
N ARG A 227 5.87 6.01 -5.77
CA ARG A 227 4.53 6.26 -6.32
C ARG A 227 4.53 7.28 -7.47
N PHE A 228 5.54 8.15 -7.52
CA PHE A 228 5.59 9.30 -8.43
C PHE A 228 6.63 9.14 -9.54
N GLN A 229 7.56 8.20 -9.39
CA GLN A 229 8.67 8.02 -10.32
C GLN A 229 8.77 6.55 -10.73
N PRO A 230 8.20 6.16 -11.90
CA PRO A 230 8.31 4.81 -12.42
C PRO A 230 9.77 4.35 -12.53
N GLY A 231 10.01 3.05 -12.32
CA GLY A 231 11.36 2.47 -12.36
C GLY A 231 12.23 2.76 -11.14
N ARG A 232 11.70 3.42 -10.11
CA ARG A 232 12.42 3.69 -8.85
C ARG A 232 11.75 3.02 -7.67
N SER A 233 12.57 2.61 -6.70
CA SER A 233 12.11 2.18 -5.39
C SER A 233 12.69 3.09 -4.31
N ARG A 234 11.89 3.35 -3.28
CA ARG A 234 12.29 4.14 -2.12
C ARG A 234 12.65 3.20 -0.97
N ILE A 235 13.83 3.40 -0.41
CA ILE A 235 14.28 2.74 0.81
C ILE A 235 14.03 3.69 1.96
N THR A 236 13.31 3.23 2.97
CA THR A 236 13.02 3.97 4.21
C THR A 236 13.35 3.07 5.39
N GLY A 237 13.97 3.62 6.42
CA GLY A 237 14.29 2.85 7.61
C GLY A 237 14.44 3.71 8.84
N ASN A 238 14.19 3.12 10.01
CA ASN A 238 14.38 3.70 11.32
C ASN A 238 15.55 3.01 12.00
N LEU A 239 16.56 3.77 12.36
CA LEU A 239 17.77 3.32 13.06
C LEU A 239 18.03 4.23 14.27
N PRO A 240 18.67 3.72 15.36
CA PRO A 240 19.22 4.58 16.38
C PRO A 240 20.16 5.64 15.81
N HIS A 241 20.21 6.81 16.43
CA HIS A 241 21.01 7.93 15.94
C HIS A 241 22.48 7.59 15.67
N THR A 242 23.09 6.81 16.57
CA THR A 242 24.47 6.35 16.44
C THR A 242 24.68 5.45 15.24
N ASP A 243 23.78 4.50 15.03
CA ASP A 243 23.84 3.53 13.94
C ASP A 243 23.58 4.23 12.59
N ALA A 244 22.61 5.14 12.55
CA ALA A 244 22.33 5.96 11.37
C ALA A 244 23.54 6.86 11.01
N ALA A 245 24.21 7.46 12.01
CA ALA A 245 25.40 8.27 11.79
C ALA A 245 26.58 7.41 11.28
N ALA A 246 26.78 6.21 11.84
CA ALA A 246 27.81 5.27 11.40
C ALA A 246 27.55 4.81 9.95
N LEU A 247 26.32 4.41 9.62
CA LEU A 247 25.93 4.04 8.25
C LEU A 247 26.17 5.21 7.27
N ASN A 248 25.73 6.42 7.64
CA ASN A 248 25.92 7.61 6.82
C ASN A 248 27.41 7.91 6.55
N ALA A 249 28.27 7.79 7.58
CA ALA A 249 29.71 7.96 7.43
C ALA A 249 30.32 6.89 6.51
N GLN A 250 29.90 5.62 6.67
CA GLN A 250 30.40 4.51 5.86
C GLN A 250 29.98 4.64 4.40
N LEU A 251 28.72 5.01 4.10
CA LEU A 251 28.27 5.28 2.74
C LEU A 251 29.07 6.40 2.09
N THR A 252 29.40 7.45 2.85
CA THR A 252 30.25 8.55 2.35
C THR A 252 31.69 8.09 2.09
N ALA A 253 32.26 7.32 3.00
CA ALA A 253 33.60 6.79 2.84
C ALA A 253 33.73 5.92 1.57
N ILE A 254 32.78 4.99 1.35
CA ILE A 254 32.74 4.14 0.15
C ILE A 254 32.50 4.99 -1.11
N ALA A 255 31.61 5.98 -1.07
CA ALA A 255 31.35 6.86 -2.20
C ALA A 255 32.55 7.71 -2.63
N THR A 256 33.56 7.89 -1.74
CA THR A 256 34.78 8.63 -2.00
C THR A 256 35.96 7.74 -2.42
N THR A 257 35.78 6.43 -2.56
CA THR A 257 36.84 5.51 -2.99
C THR A 257 37.18 5.62 -4.47
N VAL A 258 36.39 6.31 -5.27
CA VAL A 258 36.59 6.52 -6.71
C VAL A 258 37.25 7.88 -6.99
N HIS A 259 37.85 8.01 -8.17
CA HIS A 259 38.51 9.25 -8.59
C HIS A 259 37.51 10.43 -8.67
N PRO A 260 38.01 11.68 -8.48
CA PRO A 260 37.17 12.88 -8.64
C PRO A 260 36.56 13.02 -10.05
N SER A 261 37.26 12.48 -11.08
CA SER A 261 36.84 12.45 -12.48
C SER A 261 35.77 11.39 -12.81
N ASP A 262 35.31 10.58 -11.84
CA ASP A 262 34.19 9.67 -12.01
C ASP A 262 32.91 10.49 -12.30
N GLY A 263 32.24 10.20 -13.41
CA GLY A 263 31.11 10.99 -13.91
C GLY A 263 29.84 10.98 -13.03
N ARG A 264 29.75 10.08 -12.02
CA ARG A 264 28.63 10.00 -11.10
C ARG A 264 28.66 11.11 -10.06
N THR A 265 27.49 11.65 -9.74
CA THR A 265 27.32 12.58 -8.62
C THR A 265 27.56 11.88 -7.27
N MET A 266 27.87 12.62 -6.22
CA MET A 266 28.02 12.08 -4.86
C MET A 266 26.76 11.32 -4.41
N SER A 267 25.57 11.78 -4.77
CA SER A 267 24.32 11.09 -4.44
C SER A 267 24.21 9.73 -5.14
N GLN A 268 24.60 9.64 -6.39
CA GLN A 268 24.64 8.37 -7.14
C GLN A 268 25.68 7.42 -6.54
N ARG A 269 26.90 7.90 -6.27
CA ARG A 269 27.95 7.10 -5.63
C ARG A 269 27.52 6.58 -4.25
N ARG A 270 26.76 7.35 -3.47
CA ARG A 270 26.20 6.89 -2.18
C ARG A 270 25.12 5.83 -2.34
N ALA A 271 24.30 5.89 -3.40
CA ALA A 271 23.34 4.83 -3.73
C ALA A 271 24.08 3.54 -4.12
N ASP A 272 25.11 3.65 -4.96
CA ASP A 272 25.95 2.51 -5.35
C ASP A 272 26.72 1.94 -4.13
N ALA A 273 27.14 2.79 -3.19
CA ALA A 273 27.77 2.38 -1.95
C ALA A 273 26.86 1.51 -1.06
N LEU A 274 25.53 1.78 -1.05
CA LEU A 274 24.57 0.94 -0.34
C LEU A 274 24.51 -0.47 -0.93
N LEU A 275 24.49 -0.57 -2.26
CA LEU A 275 24.53 -1.86 -2.97
C LEU A 275 25.87 -2.57 -2.76
N ALA A 276 26.98 -1.84 -2.79
CA ALA A 276 28.31 -2.40 -2.50
C ALA A 276 28.37 -3.02 -1.10
N LEU A 277 27.82 -2.33 -0.09
CA LEU A 277 27.71 -2.86 1.28
C LEU A 277 26.85 -4.13 1.34
N ALA A 278 25.72 -4.15 0.63
CA ALA A 278 24.84 -5.33 0.56
C ALA A 278 25.54 -6.54 -0.07
N HIS A 279 26.50 -6.30 -0.97
CA HIS A 279 27.36 -7.32 -1.57
C HIS A 279 28.69 -7.57 -0.81
N GLY A 280 28.84 -7.03 0.40
CA GLY A 280 30.05 -7.17 1.21
C GLY A 280 31.28 -6.42 0.70
N ARG A 281 31.12 -5.51 -0.28
CA ARG A 281 32.22 -4.70 -0.85
C ARG A 281 32.40 -3.41 -0.06
N ARG A 282 33.64 -2.94 0.04
CA ARG A 282 34.02 -1.72 0.77
C ARG A 282 34.57 -0.60 -0.13
N ALA A 283 34.48 -0.79 -1.43
CA ALA A 283 34.87 0.19 -2.44
C ALA A 283 33.92 0.09 -3.64
N LEU A 284 33.85 1.16 -4.42
CA LEU A 284 33.14 1.20 -5.70
C LEU A 284 34.10 0.97 -6.84
N ASP A 285 33.60 0.36 -7.92
CA ASP A 285 34.32 0.36 -9.19
C ASP A 285 34.28 1.78 -9.77
N CYS A 286 35.43 2.28 -10.21
CA CYS A 286 35.55 3.63 -10.74
C CYS A 286 35.15 3.67 -12.21
N HIS A 287 34.31 4.67 -12.57
CA HIS A 287 33.86 4.91 -13.94
C HIS A 287 34.56 6.12 -14.59
N CYS A 288 35.75 6.48 -14.12
CA CYS A 288 36.49 7.55 -14.76
C CYS A 288 37.20 7.04 -16.05
N PRO A 289 37.52 7.91 -17.00
CA PRO A 289 38.18 7.52 -18.25
C PRO A 289 39.52 6.75 -18.05
N ASP A 290 40.24 7.04 -16.96
CA ASP A 290 41.52 6.40 -16.68
C ASP A 290 41.38 4.97 -16.11
N CYS A 291 40.22 4.63 -15.51
CA CYS A 291 39.96 3.34 -14.88
C CYS A 291 38.95 2.49 -15.65
N ALA A 292 38.17 3.10 -16.55
CA ALA A 292 37.22 2.36 -17.37
C ALA A 292 38.02 1.48 -18.35
N PRO A 293 37.79 0.16 -18.42
CA PRO A 293 38.38 -0.63 -19.48
C PRO A 293 37.92 -0.07 -20.83
N GLU A 294 38.85 0.09 -21.77
CA GLU A 294 38.48 0.43 -23.15
C GLU A 294 37.40 -0.58 -23.60
N PRO A 295 36.30 -0.12 -24.27
CA PRO A 295 35.33 -1.02 -24.81
C PRO A 295 36.08 -1.99 -25.75
N ALA A 296 36.09 -3.28 -25.40
CA ALA A 296 36.66 -4.28 -26.28
C ALA A 296 35.88 -4.19 -27.60
N GLU A 297 36.55 -3.77 -28.66
CA GLU A 297 36.01 -3.89 -30.03
C GLU A 297 35.73 -5.39 -30.20
N GLN A 298 34.45 -5.74 -30.15
CA GLN A 298 34.02 -7.10 -30.49
C GLN A 298 34.10 -7.23 -31.99
N ASP A 299 35.24 -7.76 -32.46
CA ASP A 299 35.37 -8.30 -33.78
C ASP A 299 34.34 -9.44 -33.95
N LEU A 300 33.28 -9.14 -34.70
CA LEU A 300 32.14 -10.03 -34.93
C LEU A 300 32.46 -11.16 -35.94
N ASP A 301 33.72 -11.40 -36.30
CA ASP A 301 34.07 -12.27 -37.43
C ASP A 301 34.78 -13.60 -37.07
N THR A 302 34.81 -14.02 -35.82
CA THR A 302 35.35 -15.35 -35.52
C THR A 302 34.53 -16.13 -34.49
N LEU A 303 33.40 -16.68 -34.91
CA LEU A 303 32.72 -17.76 -34.22
C LEU A 303 33.25 -19.11 -34.75
N GLU A 304 34.34 -19.60 -34.22
CA GLU A 304 34.67 -21.03 -34.24
C GLU A 304 34.09 -21.70 -32.98
N PRO A 305 33.50 -22.89 -33.08
CA PRO A 305 32.92 -23.59 -31.94
C PRO A 305 34.02 -24.21 -31.08
N THR A 306 34.25 -23.65 -29.90
CA THR A 306 35.16 -24.22 -28.90
C THR A 306 34.56 -25.46 -28.25
N GLN A 307 35.31 -26.56 -28.30
CA GLN A 307 35.06 -27.80 -27.59
C GLN A 307 35.13 -27.63 -26.06
N PRO A 308 34.41 -28.43 -25.28
CA PRO A 308 34.42 -28.32 -23.81
C PRO A 308 35.79 -28.66 -23.25
N VAL A 309 36.36 -27.74 -22.51
CA VAL A 309 37.59 -27.97 -21.72
C VAL A 309 37.22 -28.64 -20.41
N GLU A 310 37.69 -29.84 -20.20
CA GLU A 310 37.65 -30.53 -18.89
C GLU A 310 38.60 -29.75 -17.95
N THR A 311 38.05 -29.15 -16.90
CA THR A 311 38.81 -28.51 -15.84
C THR A 311 39.11 -29.51 -14.76
N GLU A 312 40.39 -29.90 -14.65
CA GLU A 312 40.94 -30.61 -13.49
C GLU A 312 40.80 -29.76 -12.22
N ALA A 313 40.41 -30.40 -11.11
CA ALA A 313 40.25 -29.78 -9.80
C ALA A 313 41.64 -29.42 -9.21
N PRO A 314 41.82 -28.24 -8.62
CA PRO A 314 43.06 -27.96 -7.88
C PRO A 314 43.03 -28.62 -6.48
N ALA A 315 44.23 -29.07 -6.11
CA ALA A 315 44.52 -29.82 -4.90
C ALA A 315 44.35 -29.01 -3.60
N ASP A 316 44.09 -29.73 -2.53
CA ASP A 316 43.88 -29.37 -1.14
C ASP A 316 44.79 -28.25 -0.60
N GLU A 317 44.16 -27.15 -0.14
CA GLU A 317 44.74 -26.26 0.89
C GLU A 317 44.17 -26.63 2.28
N PRO A 318 44.95 -26.47 3.35
CA PRO A 318 44.58 -26.97 4.67
C PRO A 318 43.40 -26.20 5.30
N ALA A 319 42.45 -26.96 5.81
CA ALA A 319 41.26 -26.48 6.48
C ALA A 319 41.58 -25.61 7.70
N ASP A 320 41.15 -24.36 7.67
CA ASP A 320 41.03 -23.47 8.82
C ASP A 320 39.88 -23.97 9.71
N THR A 321 40.23 -24.51 10.88
CA THR A 321 39.28 -25.05 11.88
C THR A 321 38.77 -23.93 12.78
N SER A 322 38.05 -22.96 12.23
CA SER A 322 37.15 -22.10 12.99
C SER A 322 35.78 -22.76 13.06
N PRO A 323 35.09 -22.78 14.20
CA PRO A 323 33.77 -23.40 14.29
C PRO A 323 32.79 -22.62 13.39
N SER A 324 32.52 -23.18 12.21
CA SER A 324 31.53 -22.62 11.28
C SER A 324 30.16 -22.79 11.90
N CYS A 325 29.55 -21.67 12.29
CA CYS A 325 28.11 -21.64 12.55
C CYS A 325 27.38 -22.14 11.30
N SER A 326 26.56 -23.17 11.46
CA SER A 326 25.75 -23.75 10.37
C SER A 326 24.67 -22.79 9.82
N CYS A 327 24.61 -21.55 10.35
CA CYS A 327 23.78 -20.47 9.82
C CYS A 327 24.45 -19.66 8.70
N ALA A 328 25.69 -19.96 8.30
CA ALA A 328 26.32 -19.43 7.08
C ALA A 328 25.81 -20.10 5.79
N GLY A 329 24.52 -20.43 5.77
CA GLY A 329 23.82 -20.90 4.58
C GLY A 329 23.62 -19.76 3.59
N HIS A 330 23.75 -20.06 2.32
CA HIS A 330 23.34 -19.17 1.24
C HIS A 330 21.90 -18.75 1.51
N GLY A 331 21.63 -17.46 1.70
CA GLY A 331 20.29 -16.94 1.91
C GLY A 331 19.33 -17.40 0.81
N PRO A 332 18.03 -17.45 1.07
CA PRO A 332 17.07 -17.85 0.06
C PRO A 332 17.23 -16.93 -1.17
N ARG A 333 17.28 -17.55 -2.36
CA ARG A 333 17.31 -16.79 -3.61
C ARG A 333 16.02 -15.96 -3.72
N PRO A 334 16.10 -14.67 -4.06
CA PRO A 334 14.90 -13.86 -4.22
C PRO A 334 14.04 -14.42 -5.35
N THR A 335 12.73 -14.50 -5.14
CA THR A 335 11.75 -14.88 -6.14
C THR A 335 11.01 -13.63 -6.60
N PHE A 336 10.97 -13.40 -7.90
CA PHE A 336 10.22 -12.33 -8.53
C PHE A 336 9.06 -12.90 -9.32
N HIS A 337 7.92 -12.23 -9.28
CA HIS A 337 6.78 -12.54 -10.14
C HIS A 337 6.65 -11.44 -11.19
N ILE A 338 6.81 -11.83 -12.44
CA ILE A 338 6.73 -10.92 -13.58
C ILE A 338 5.60 -11.39 -14.50
N ILE A 339 4.77 -10.45 -14.93
CA ILE A 339 3.71 -10.65 -15.91
C ILE A 339 4.12 -9.89 -17.16
N GLY A 340 4.06 -10.52 -18.33
CA GLY A 340 4.40 -9.88 -19.58
C GLY A 340 3.93 -10.66 -20.78
N ASN A 341 3.91 -10.03 -21.94
CA ASN A 341 3.58 -10.69 -23.20
C ASN A 341 4.75 -11.56 -23.69
N LEU A 342 4.46 -12.74 -24.22
CA LEU A 342 5.49 -13.59 -24.80
C LEU A 342 6.19 -12.92 -25.97
N SER A 343 5.46 -12.15 -26.79
CA SER A 343 6.00 -11.36 -27.90
C SER A 343 7.08 -10.38 -27.45
N THR A 344 6.88 -9.73 -26.30
CA THR A 344 7.87 -8.84 -25.68
C THR A 344 9.11 -9.60 -25.22
N LEU A 345 8.92 -10.77 -24.60
CA LEU A 345 10.04 -11.61 -24.13
C LEU A 345 10.94 -12.08 -25.28
N VAL A 346 10.36 -12.44 -26.41
CA VAL A 346 11.10 -12.90 -27.59
C VAL A 346 11.53 -11.75 -28.53
N GLY A 347 11.33 -10.50 -28.13
CA GLY A 347 11.82 -9.31 -28.86
C GLY A 347 10.97 -8.91 -30.06
N LEU A 348 9.73 -9.38 -30.18
CA LEU A 348 8.83 -9.02 -31.27
C LEU A 348 8.14 -7.66 -31.06
N ASP A 349 8.05 -7.20 -29.81
CA ASP A 349 7.57 -5.87 -29.43
C ASP A 349 8.30 -5.37 -28.18
N ASN A 350 7.97 -4.16 -27.71
CA ASN A 350 8.51 -3.54 -26.51
C ASN A 350 7.41 -3.14 -25.51
N ASP A 351 6.35 -3.93 -25.43
CA ASP A 351 5.31 -3.70 -24.44
C ASP A 351 5.86 -3.84 -23.02
N PRO A 352 5.36 -3.07 -22.05
CA PRO A 352 5.84 -3.16 -20.68
C PRO A 352 5.44 -4.49 -20.03
N GLY A 353 6.29 -4.95 -19.10
CA GLY A 353 5.94 -5.99 -18.14
C GLY A 353 5.45 -5.40 -16.81
N MET A 354 4.88 -6.24 -15.95
CA MET A 354 4.49 -5.90 -14.58
C MET A 354 5.30 -6.73 -13.60
N LEU A 355 6.06 -6.08 -12.74
CA LEU A 355 6.77 -6.70 -11.61
C LEU A 355 5.88 -6.57 -10.37
N ASP A 356 5.43 -7.71 -9.81
CA ASP A 356 4.50 -7.74 -8.67
C ASP A 356 5.03 -6.92 -7.49
N GLY A 357 4.18 -6.06 -6.95
CA GLY A 357 4.53 -5.15 -5.85
C GLY A 357 5.43 -3.97 -6.24
N HIS A 358 5.95 -3.91 -7.47
CA HIS A 358 6.88 -2.87 -7.94
C HIS A 358 6.35 -2.03 -9.11
N GLY A 359 5.33 -2.49 -9.82
CA GLY A 359 4.72 -1.75 -10.92
C GLY A 359 5.25 -2.15 -12.30
N LEU A 360 4.98 -1.29 -13.30
CA LEU A 360 5.40 -1.53 -14.67
C LEU A 360 6.91 -1.40 -14.83
N ILE A 361 7.49 -2.31 -15.59
CA ILE A 361 8.89 -2.32 -16.01
C ILE A 361 8.95 -2.33 -17.54
N ASP A 362 9.98 -1.70 -18.09
CA ASP A 362 10.22 -1.73 -19.54
C ASP A 362 10.66 -3.12 -20.00
N ALA A 363 10.56 -3.33 -21.33
CA ALA A 363 10.86 -4.61 -21.96
C ALA A 363 12.30 -5.07 -21.75
N ASP A 364 13.27 -4.15 -21.75
CA ASP A 364 14.68 -4.47 -21.60
C ASP A 364 14.99 -4.89 -20.16
N THR A 365 14.42 -4.19 -19.18
CA THR A 365 14.48 -4.59 -17.77
C THR A 365 13.87 -5.97 -17.57
N MET A 366 12.70 -6.25 -18.18
CA MET A 366 12.05 -7.56 -18.10
C MET A 366 12.93 -8.68 -18.68
N ARG A 367 13.51 -8.46 -19.86
CA ARG A 367 14.42 -9.42 -20.51
C ARG A 367 15.68 -9.66 -19.67
N SER A 368 16.26 -8.59 -19.13
CA SER A 368 17.46 -8.68 -18.28
C SER A 368 17.19 -9.48 -17.00
N LEU A 369 16.07 -9.25 -16.31
CA LEU A 369 15.71 -10.01 -15.11
C LEU A 369 15.50 -11.50 -15.39
N LEU A 370 15.08 -11.87 -16.60
CA LEU A 370 14.83 -13.25 -16.99
C LEU A 370 16.07 -13.97 -17.51
N ALA A 371 17.07 -13.25 -18.01
CA ALA A 371 18.29 -13.85 -18.56
C ALA A 371 19.07 -14.66 -17.50
N ASP A 372 19.08 -14.19 -16.25
CA ASP A 372 19.80 -14.81 -15.13
C ASP A 372 18.92 -15.62 -14.18
N ALA A 373 17.60 -15.77 -14.50
CA ALA A 373 16.62 -16.38 -13.61
C ALA A 373 16.30 -17.82 -13.98
N ILE A 374 16.06 -18.66 -12.96
CA ILE A 374 15.38 -19.94 -13.17
C ILE A 374 13.88 -19.63 -13.26
N CYS A 375 13.32 -19.74 -14.47
CA CYS A 375 11.94 -19.34 -14.75
C CYS A 375 10.98 -20.54 -14.68
N ASP A 376 9.84 -20.36 -13.97
CA ASP A 376 8.65 -21.19 -14.11
C ASP A 376 7.63 -20.40 -14.96
N VAL A 377 7.50 -20.76 -16.24
CA VAL A 377 6.68 -20.03 -17.21
C VAL A 377 5.27 -20.62 -17.22
N VAL A 378 4.28 -19.79 -16.83
CA VAL A 378 2.86 -20.14 -16.93
C VAL A 378 2.24 -19.36 -18.10
N THR A 379 1.91 -20.04 -19.18
CA THR A 379 1.27 -19.41 -20.34
C THR A 379 -0.26 -19.45 -20.24
N ALA A 380 -0.92 -18.32 -20.47
CA ALA A 380 -2.33 -18.26 -20.78
C ALA A 380 -2.53 -18.76 -22.24
N GLY A 381 -2.99 -20.00 -22.40
CA GLY A 381 -3.29 -20.54 -23.72
C GLY A 381 -4.70 -20.18 -24.15
N VAL A 382 -4.86 -19.59 -25.33
CA VAL A 382 -6.14 -19.54 -26.04
C VAL A 382 -6.41 -20.95 -26.57
N GLY A 383 -7.20 -21.74 -25.84
CA GLY A 383 -7.66 -23.04 -26.29
C GLY A 383 -8.75 -22.85 -27.35
N ASN A 384 -8.46 -23.10 -28.61
CA ASN A 384 -9.46 -23.19 -29.66
C ASN A 384 -10.06 -24.60 -29.67
N GLY A 385 -11.30 -24.74 -29.17
CA GLY A 385 -12.16 -25.91 -29.39
C GLY A 385 -12.42 -26.79 -28.17
N PRO A 386 -13.55 -27.51 -28.14
CA PRO A 386 -13.90 -28.44 -27.09
C PRO A 386 -13.00 -29.70 -27.20
N THR A 387 -12.15 -29.91 -26.22
CA THR A 387 -11.26 -31.06 -26.11
C THR A 387 -11.36 -31.66 -24.71
N ASP A 388 -10.72 -32.80 -24.47
CA ASP A 388 -10.58 -33.43 -23.14
C ASP A 388 -10.13 -32.44 -22.04
N ALA A 389 -9.58 -31.29 -22.42
CA ALA A 389 -9.28 -30.17 -21.54
C ALA A 389 -10.52 -29.57 -20.86
N ASP A 390 -11.69 -29.60 -21.49
CA ASP A 390 -12.93 -29.04 -20.89
C ASP A 390 -13.48 -29.95 -19.79
N ALA A 391 -13.39 -31.27 -19.95
CA ALA A 391 -13.75 -32.24 -18.91
C ALA A 391 -12.78 -32.16 -17.71
N GLN A 392 -11.48 -31.97 -17.98
CA GLN A 392 -10.47 -31.75 -16.94
C GLN A 392 -10.65 -30.40 -16.25
N ALA A 393 -11.02 -29.35 -16.97
CA ALA A 393 -11.35 -28.04 -16.43
C ALA A 393 -12.61 -28.09 -15.56
N ALA A 394 -13.64 -28.83 -15.99
CA ALA A 394 -14.86 -29.03 -15.19
C ALA A 394 -14.58 -29.81 -13.90
N ALA A 395 -13.78 -30.88 -13.98
CA ALA A 395 -13.35 -31.65 -12.81
C ALA A 395 -12.45 -30.82 -11.86
N ALA A 396 -11.61 -29.93 -12.40
CA ALA A 396 -10.80 -29.01 -11.62
C ALA A 396 -11.66 -27.93 -10.95
N ALA A 397 -12.72 -27.46 -11.60
CA ALA A 397 -13.66 -26.45 -11.07
C ALA A 397 -14.47 -26.97 -9.86
N SER A 398 -14.59 -28.27 -9.70
CA SER A 398 -15.24 -28.91 -8.54
C SER A 398 -14.28 -29.15 -7.36
N ARG A 399 -13.03 -28.67 -7.43
CA ARG A 399 -12.06 -28.72 -6.33
C ARG A 399 -11.96 -27.36 -5.68
N TYR A 400 -11.88 -27.29 -4.35
CA TYR A 400 -11.72 -26.04 -3.61
C TYR A 400 -10.42 -25.30 -3.94
N VAL A 401 -9.30 -26.03 -4.01
CA VAL A 401 -7.98 -25.44 -4.27
C VAL A 401 -7.77 -25.28 -5.77
N PRO A 402 -7.55 -24.06 -6.27
CA PRO A 402 -7.29 -23.82 -7.68
C PRO A 402 -5.93 -24.39 -8.12
N SER A 403 -5.84 -24.84 -9.37
CA SER A 403 -4.58 -25.28 -9.97
C SER A 403 -3.57 -24.13 -10.04
N ARG A 404 -2.25 -24.43 -10.07
CA ARG A 404 -1.20 -23.40 -10.22
C ARG A 404 -1.45 -22.48 -11.41
N LYS A 405 -1.84 -23.05 -12.56
CA LYS A 405 -2.18 -22.28 -13.76
C LYS A 405 -3.33 -21.31 -13.51
N LEU A 406 -4.41 -21.76 -12.89
CA LEU A 406 -5.56 -20.89 -12.56
C LEU A 406 -5.17 -19.81 -11.55
N GLN A 407 -4.38 -20.17 -10.53
CA GLN A 407 -3.86 -19.19 -9.57
C GLN A 407 -3.06 -18.07 -10.25
N SER A 408 -2.15 -18.44 -11.16
CA SER A 408 -1.34 -17.46 -11.91
C SER A 408 -2.20 -16.59 -12.83
N LEU A 409 -3.20 -17.16 -13.50
CA LEU A 409 -4.12 -16.40 -14.37
C LEU A 409 -4.94 -15.39 -13.59
N VAL A 410 -5.54 -15.80 -12.47
CA VAL A 410 -6.33 -14.90 -11.61
C VAL A 410 -5.46 -13.77 -11.08
N ARG A 411 -4.26 -14.08 -10.59
CA ARG A 411 -3.32 -13.07 -10.07
C ARG A 411 -2.84 -12.13 -11.16
N ALA A 412 -2.45 -12.63 -12.31
CA ALA A 412 -2.02 -11.83 -13.45
C ALA A 412 -3.13 -10.89 -13.95
N GLY A 413 -4.38 -11.36 -13.86
CA GLY A 413 -5.55 -10.56 -14.24
C GLY A 413 -5.86 -9.38 -13.33
N GLU A 414 -5.36 -9.32 -12.09
CA GLU A 414 -5.83 -8.33 -11.09
C GLU A 414 -4.75 -7.36 -10.57
N LEU A 415 -3.47 -7.60 -10.76
CA LEU A 415 -2.32 -6.76 -10.36
C LEU A 415 -2.13 -6.54 -8.85
N CYS A 416 -3.20 -6.39 -8.07
CA CYS A 416 -3.19 -6.20 -6.61
C CYS A 416 -4.48 -6.74 -5.99
N CYS A 417 -4.59 -6.68 -4.67
CA CYS A 417 -5.82 -6.99 -3.95
C CYS A 417 -6.99 -6.20 -4.54
N THR A 418 -8.11 -6.88 -4.82
CA THR A 418 -9.27 -6.30 -5.51
C THR A 418 -10.17 -5.44 -4.63
N PHE A 419 -9.90 -5.34 -3.33
CA PHE A 419 -10.68 -4.46 -2.45
C PHE A 419 -10.38 -2.98 -2.77
N PRO A 420 -11.41 -2.10 -2.78
CA PRO A 420 -11.25 -0.68 -3.11
C PRO A 420 -10.14 0.01 -2.30
N GLY A 421 -9.26 0.76 -2.98
CA GLY A 421 -8.14 1.47 -2.37
C GLY A 421 -6.93 0.60 -1.97
N CYS A 422 -7.03 -0.73 -2.02
CA CYS A 422 -5.94 -1.62 -1.62
C CYS A 422 -4.89 -1.79 -2.72
N ASN A 423 -3.62 -1.76 -2.34
CA ASN A 423 -2.47 -1.93 -3.23
C ASN A 423 -1.56 -3.11 -2.84
N GLN A 424 -2.07 -4.05 -2.02
CA GLN A 424 -1.28 -5.22 -1.62
C GLN A 424 -1.01 -6.13 -2.83
N PRO A 425 0.25 -6.59 -3.03
CA PRO A 425 0.62 -7.45 -4.15
C PRO A 425 -0.21 -8.72 -4.23
N VAL A 426 -0.48 -9.18 -5.45
CA VAL A 426 -1.36 -10.34 -5.67
C VAL A 426 -0.76 -11.66 -5.23
N TRP A 427 0.58 -11.81 -5.31
CA TRP A 427 1.23 -13.08 -4.98
C TRP A 427 1.24 -13.41 -3.48
N ILE A 428 1.12 -12.39 -2.61
CA ILE A 428 0.93 -12.56 -1.17
C ILE A 428 -0.54 -12.54 -0.74
N SER A 429 -1.46 -12.42 -1.70
CA SER A 429 -2.91 -12.38 -1.46
C SER A 429 -3.53 -13.78 -1.55
N ASP A 430 -4.56 -14.03 -0.74
CA ASP A 430 -5.39 -15.23 -0.82
C ASP A 430 -6.27 -15.15 -2.08
N LEU A 431 -6.60 -16.30 -2.68
CA LEU A 431 -7.62 -16.36 -3.73
C LEU A 431 -8.96 -16.75 -3.11
N ASP A 432 -9.88 -15.81 -3.15
CA ASP A 432 -11.20 -15.91 -2.54
C ASP A 432 -12.29 -16.19 -3.57
N HIS A 433 -13.27 -17.01 -3.21
CA HIS A 433 -14.45 -17.28 -4.02
C HIS A 433 -15.49 -16.17 -3.81
N THR A 434 -15.94 -15.53 -4.87
CA THR A 434 -17.05 -14.55 -4.82
C THR A 434 -18.35 -15.23 -4.41
N HIS A 435 -18.74 -16.27 -5.16
CA HIS A 435 -19.80 -17.17 -4.73
C HIS A 435 -19.16 -18.31 -3.93
N PRO A 436 -19.52 -18.50 -2.66
CA PRO A 436 -18.86 -19.47 -1.78
C PRO A 436 -18.84 -20.89 -2.34
N PHE A 437 -17.73 -21.57 -2.15
CA PHE A 437 -17.59 -23.00 -2.49
C PHE A 437 -18.36 -23.86 -1.48
N ASP A 438 -19.17 -24.81 -1.96
CA ASP A 438 -19.83 -25.76 -1.08
C ASP A 438 -18.97 -27.03 -0.93
N HIS A 439 -18.38 -27.20 0.25
CA HIS A 439 -17.53 -28.36 0.55
C HIS A 439 -18.31 -29.67 0.65
N THR A 440 -19.62 -29.61 0.92
CA THR A 440 -20.49 -30.80 1.06
C THR A 440 -21.08 -31.21 -0.27
N ASN A 441 -21.38 -30.25 -1.14
CA ASN A 441 -21.92 -30.46 -2.47
C ASN A 441 -21.31 -29.50 -3.50
N PRO A 442 -20.10 -29.79 -4.00
CA PRO A 442 -19.38 -28.91 -4.92
C PRO A 442 -20.12 -28.53 -6.20
N ASP A 443 -21.15 -29.29 -6.57
CA ASP A 443 -21.95 -28.97 -7.77
C ASP A 443 -22.97 -27.88 -7.55
N HIS A 444 -23.35 -27.60 -6.30
CA HIS A 444 -24.32 -26.58 -5.93
C HIS A 444 -23.65 -25.29 -5.43
N GLY A 445 -22.38 -25.31 -5.07
CA GLY A 445 -21.59 -24.15 -4.67
C GLY A 445 -20.96 -23.39 -5.84
N GLY A 446 -20.26 -22.32 -5.49
CA GLY A 446 -19.45 -21.55 -6.44
C GLY A 446 -18.30 -22.37 -6.98
N LYS A 447 -18.12 -22.41 -8.29
CA LYS A 447 -17.04 -23.15 -8.95
C LYS A 447 -15.70 -22.47 -8.77
N THR A 448 -14.62 -23.27 -8.65
CA THR A 448 -13.24 -22.78 -8.66
C THR A 448 -12.81 -22.46 -10.09
N SER A 449 -13.10 -21.26 -10.52
CA SER A 449 -12.86 -20.77 -11.88
C SER A 449 -12.43 -19.31 -11.87
N GLU A 450 -11.83 -18.85 -12.96
CA GLU A 450 -11.38 -17.45 -13.11
C GLU A 450 -12.53 -16.45 -12.88
N ARG A 451 -13.76 -16.81 -13.26
CA ARG A 451 -14.96 -15.97 -13.12
C ARG A 451 -15.54 -15.92 -11.70
N ASN A 452 -15.01 -16.71 -10.79
CA ASN A 452 -15.47 -16.78 -9.41
C ASN A 452 -14.35 -16.62 -8.37
N LEU A 453 -13.11 -16.42 -8.84
CA LEU A 453 -11.95 -16.21 -7.98
C LEU A 453 -11.43 -14.78 -8.12
N LYS A 454 -11.00 -14.21 -7.01
CA LYS A 454 -10.34 -12.91 -6.94
C LYS A 454 -9.28 -12.89 -5.86
N PRO A 455 -8.19 -12.11 -6.00
CA PRO A 455 -7.20 -11.95 -4.95
C PRO A 455 -7.68 -10.94 -3.90
N LEU A 456 -7.67 -11.35 -2.65
CA LEU A 456 -7.85 -10.50 -1.49
C LEU A 456 -6.66 -10.65 -0.55
N CYS A 457 -6.07 -9.55 -0.10
CA CYS A 457 -5.06 -9.61 0.94
C CYS A 457 -5.68 -10.14 2.25
N ARG A 458 -4.87 -10.66 3.17
CA ARG A 458 -5.35 -11.31 4.39
C ARG A 458 -6.32 -10.45 5.20
N PHE A 459 -6.07 -9.14 5.26
CA PHE A 459 -6.95 -8.20 5.95
C PHE A 459 -8.33 -8.13 5.28
N HIS A 460 -8.39 -7.87 3.97
CA HIS A 460 -9.67 -7.73 3.26
C HIS A 460 -10.41 -9.06 3.05
N HIS A 461 -9.68 -10.18 3.01
CA HIS A 461 -10.29 -11.51 3.04
C HIS A 461 -11.05 -11.74 4.36
N ARG A 462 -10.47 -11.37 5.50
CA ARG A 462 -11.17 -11.44 6.80
C ARG A 462 -12.37 -10.49 6.86
N ILE A 463 -12.21 -9.26 6.38
CA ILE A 463 -13.30 -8.26 6.31
C ILE A 463 -14.48 -8.80 5.50
N LYS A 464 -14.25 -9.43 4.35
CA LYS A 464 -15.29 -10.03 3.52
C LYS A 464 -15.90 -11.27 4.18
N THR A 465 -15.09 -12.16 4.73
CA THR A 465 -15.56 -13.45 5.26
C THR A 465 -16.35 -13.29 6.56
N PHE A 466 -15.91 -12.41 7.46
CA PHE A 466 -16.43 -12.30 8.82
C PHE A 466 -17.11 -10.95 9.11
N GLY A 467 -16.96 -9.96 8.22
CA GLY A 467 -17.67 -8.68 8.30
C GLY A 467 -18.99 -8.74 7.52
N ALA A 468 -19.75 -7.67 7.59
CA ALA A 468 -21.02 -7.56 6.88
C ALA A 468 -20.86 -7.05 5.42
N TRP A 469 -19.67 -7.16 4.85
CA TRP A 469 -19.42 -6.81 3.46
C TRP A 469 -19.93 -7.88 2.52
N GLN A 470 -20.59 -7.44 1.44
CA GLN A 470 -21.02 -8.30 0.35
C GLN A 470 -20.20 -8.00 -0.90
N ASP A 471 -19.96 -9.01 -1.71
CA ASP A 471 -19.27 -8.85 -2.98
C ASP A 471 -19.99 -9.59 -4.11
N SER A 472 -19.77 -9.12 -5.32
CA SER A 472 -20.30 -9.73 -6.53
C SER A 472 -19.30 -9.58 -7.67
N GLN A 473 -19.32 -10.54 -8.59
CA GLN A 473 -18.46 -10.55 -9.78
C GLN A 473 -19.33 -10.80 -11.01
N ASP A 474 -19.16 -9.98 -12.03
CA ASP A 474 -19.92 -10.13 -13.29
C ASP A 474 -19.19 -11.05 -14.28
N GLU A 475 -19.82 -11.34 -15.42
CA GLU A 475 -19.29 -12.18 -16.48
C GLU A 475 -18.01 -11.63 -17.14
N TYR A 476 -17.73 -10.36 -16.93
CA TYR A 476 -16.54 -9.65 -17.40
C TYR A 476 -15.47 -9.54 -16.31
N MET A 477 -15.67 -10.22 -15.17
CA MET A 477 -14.79 -10.21 -14.01
C MET A 477 -14.62 -8.84 -13.36
N SER A 478 -15.57 -7.92 -13.54
CA SER A 478 -15.65 -6.72 -12.72
C SER A 478 -16.14 -7.09 -11.33
N ILE A 479 -15.45 -6.60 -10.30
CA ILE A 479 -15.72 -6.96 -8.90
C ILE A 479 -16.29 -5.75 -8.18
N TRP A 480 -17.38 -5.99 -7.45
CA TRP A 480 -18.12 -4.99 -6.72
C TRP A 480 -18.18 -5.37 -5.25
N PHE A 481 -18.01 -4.38 -4.40
CA PHE A 481 -18.12 -4.53 -2.96
C PHE A 481 -19.20 -3.60 -2.42
N GLU A 482 -20.10 -4.14 -1.60
CA GLU A 482 -21.11 -3.39 -0.86
C GLU A 482 -20.72 -3.37 0.62
N SER A 483 -20.60 -2.16 1.17
CA SER A 483 -20.26 -1.96 2.58
C SER A 483 -21.49 -2.19 3.48
N PRO A 484 -21.33 -2.39 4.79
CA PRO A 484 -22.42 -2.46 5.76
C PRO A 484 -23.32 -1.23 5.76
N THR A 485 -22.80 -0.07 5.33
CA THR A 485 -23.55 1.18 5.15
C THR A 485 -24.32 1.24 3.83
N GLY A 486 -24.29 0.17 3.02
CA GLY A 486 -24.96 0.07 1.73
C GLY A 486 -24.32 0.87 0.59
N HIS A 487 -23.07 1.34 0.77
CA HIS A 487 -22.32 1.95 -0.33
C HIS A 487 -21.68 0.88 -1.20
N VAL A 488 -21.75 1.07 -2.52
CA VAL A 488 -21.20 0.13 -3.50
C VAL A 488 -19.97 0.72 -4.17
N TYR A 489 -18.90 -0.08 -4.25
CA TYR A 489 -17.61 0.30 -4.82
C TYR A 489 -17.16 -0.73 -5.85
N GLN A 490 -16.57 -0.28 -6.95
CA GLN A 490 -15.86 -1.16 -7.87
C GLN A 490 -14.42 -1.33 -7.37
N GLY A 491 -14.02 -2.58 -7.14
CA GLY A 491 -12.69 -2.89 -6.60
C GLY A 491 -11.59 -2.89 -7.67
N ASN A 492 -11.91 -3.34 -8.88
CA ASN A 492 -10.95 -3.58 -9.94
C ASN A 492 -11.24 -2.75 -11.21
N SER A 493 -11.23 -1.44 -11.10
CA SER A 493 -11.53 -0.56 -12.23
C SER A 493 -10.44 -0.53 -13.32
N PHE A 494 -9.19 -0.87 -12.98
CA PHE A 494 -8.07 -1.07 -13.89
C PHE A 494 -7.25 -2.28 -13.44
N THR A 495 -6.94 -3.21 -14.36
CA THR A 495 -6.46 -4.55 -14.02
C THR A 495 -5.36 -5.00 -14.98
N GLY A 496 -4.75 -6.17 -14.72
CA GLY A 496 -3.84 -6.82 -15.66
C GLY A 496 -4.49 -7.16 -17.00
N ARG A 497 -5.81 -7.32 -17.03
CA ARG A 497 -6.57 -7.53 -18.28
C ARG A 497 -6.59 -6.31 -19.17
N ASP A 498 -6.47 -5.11 -18.60
CA ASP A 498 -6.34 -3.86 -19.36
C ASP A 498 -4.93 -3.70 -19.95
N LEU A 499 -3.90 -4.25 -19.27
CA LEU A 499 -2.50 -4.23 -19.71
C LEU A 499 -2.17 -5.36 -20.70
N PHE A 500 -2.68 -6.57 -20.42
CA PHE A 500 -2.32 -7.78 -21.15
C PHE A 500 -3.55 -8.34 -21.87
N GLY A 501 -3.78 -7.90 -23.10
CA GLY A 501 -4.98 -8.22 -23.89
C GLY A 501 -5.25 -9.72 -24.13
N ALA A 502 -4.24 -10.58 -23.93
CA ALA A 502 -4.38 -12.04 -24.01
C ALA A 502 -5.10 -12.65 -22.80
N LEU A 503 -5.30 -11.91 -21.72
CA LEU A 503 -5.84 -12.47 -20.48
C LEU A 503 -7.36 -12.63 -20.50
N THR A 504 -8.13 -11.78 -21.17
CA THR A 504 -9.59 -11.98 -21.33
C THR A 504 -10.26 -10.94 -22.23
N PRO A 505 -11.46 -11.22 -22.78
CA PRO A 505 -12.22 -10.24 -23.55
C PRO A 505 -12.57 -9.01 -22.70
N ARG A 506 -12.35 -7.82 -23.24
CA ARG A 506 -12.69 -6.56 -22.60
C ARG A 506 -14.22 -6.41 -22.47
N LYS A 507 -14.62 -5.83 -21.35
CA LYS A 507 -15.99 -5.39 -21.13
C LYS A 507 -16.38 -4.27 -22.11
N PRO A 508 -17.57 -4.32 -22.70
CA PRO A 508 -18.14 -3.19 -23.41
C PRO A 508 -18.23 -1.95 -22.50
N PRO A 509 -17.91 -0.74 -23.01
CA PRO A 509 -17.92 0.49 -22.19
C PRO A 509 -19.29 0.81 -21.57
N ASP A 510 -20.39 0.35 -22.14
CA ASP A 510 -21.77 0.72 -21.77
C ASP A 510 -22.50 -0.34 -20.94
N HIS A 511 -21.82 -1.09 -20.10
CA HIS A 511 -22.48 -2.12 -19.31
C HIS A 511 -23.49 -1.55 -18.27
N PRO A 512 -24.75 -2.02 -18.23
CA PRO A 512 -25.82 -1.46 -17.39
C PRO A 512 -25.50 -1.39 -15.88
N ALA A 513 -24.64 -2.29 -15.38
CA ALA A 513 -24.21 -2.27 -13.97
C ALA A 513 -23.36 -1.05 -13.65
N ARG A 514 -22.45 -0.63 -14.57
CA ARG A 514 -21.68 0.61 -14.41
C ARG A 514 -22.56 1.84 -14.31
N GLN A 515 -23.57 1.92 -15.16
CA GLN A 515 -24.48 3.05 -15.17
C GLN A 515 -25.35 3.11 -13.91
N ARG A 516 -25.85 1.96 -13.44
CA ARG A 516 -26.57 1.89 -12.15
C ARG A 516 -25.72 2.39 -11.00
N ILE A 517 -24.48 1.91 -10.87
CA ILE A 517 -23.57 2.29 -9.78
C ILE A 517 -23.17 3.77 -9.89
N ALA A 518 -22.92 4.28 -11.10
CA ALA A 518 -22.65 5.70 -11.30
C ALA A 518 -23.84 6.56 -10.87
N ASN A 519 -25.06 6.14 -11.25
CA ASN A 519 -26.30 6.83 -10.86
C ASN A 519 -26.55 6.77 -9.35
N ASP A 520 -26.34 5.61 -8.71
CA ASP A 520 -26.49 5.46 -7.26
C ASP A 520 -25.44 6.29 -6.50
N ARG A 521 -24.19 6.32 -6.98
CA ARG A 521 -23.17 7.21 -6.45
C ARG A 521 -23.57 8.68 -6.56
N ALA A 522 -24.00 9.11 -7.75
CA ALA A 522 -24.42 10.49 -7.98
C ALA A 522 -25.59 10.89 -7.07
N ALA A 523 -26.60 10.03 -6.95
CA ALA A 523 -27.76 10.26 -6.09
C ALA A 523 -27.39 10.36 -4.60
N ARG A 524 -26.53 9.44 -4.13
CA ARG A 524 -26.03 9.46 -2.73
C ARG A 524 -25.15 10.67 -2.45
N THR A 525 -24.25 11.02 -3.37
CA THR A 525 -23.40 12.20 -3.27
C THR A 525 -24.23 13.48 -3.19
N THR A 526 -25.26 13.60 -4.03
CA THR A 526 -26.18 14.76 -4.02
C THR A 526 -26.96 14.86 -2.71
N THR A 527 -27.49 13.71 -2.22
CA THR A 527 -28.20 13.67 -0.94
C THR A 527 -27.30 14.01 0.23
N HIS A 528 -26.09 13.47 0.24
CA HIS A 528 -25.10 13.73 1.29
C HIS A 528 -24.66 15.19 1.25
N ARG A 529 -24.37 15.75 0.07
CA ARG A 529 -24.00 17.16 -0.10
C ARG A 529 -25.09 18.08 0.44
N ARG A 530 -26.35 17.83 0.11
CA ARG A 530 -27.46 18.61 0.65
C ARG A 530 -27.52 18.56 2.18
N LYS A 531 -27.34 17.38 2.79
CA LYS A 531 -27.29 17.25 4.26
C LYS A 531 -26.11 17.99 4.88
N LEU A 532 -24.96 17.98 4.23
CA LEU A 532 -23.79 18.75 4.68
C LEU A 532 -24.03 20.24 4.56
N ASP A 533 -24.59 20.72 3.44
CA ASP A 533 -24.92 22.13 3.24
C ASP A 533 -25.92 22.62 4.31
N GLU A 534 -26.96 21.83 4.61
CA GLU A 534 -27.94 22.11 5.67
C GLU A 534 -27.24 22.15 7.06
N TRP A 535 -26.31 21.23 7.30
CA TRP A 535 -25.55 21.19 8.54
C TRP A 535 -24.56 22.38 8.67
N ASP A 536 -23.88 22.74 7.58
CA ASP A 536 -22.96 23.88 7.53
C ASP A 536 -23.67 25.22 7.76
N ILE A 537 -24.88 25.36 7.23
CA ILE A 537 -25.74 26.54 7.50
C ILE A 537 -26.11 26.60 8.99
N ALA A 538 -26.40 25.44 9.59
CA ALA A 538 -26.76 25.36 11.02
C ALA A 538 -25.54 25.49 11.96
N ASN A 539 -24.34 25.17 11.47
CA ASN A 539 -23.09 25.15 12.23
C ASN A 539 -21.97 25.89 11.44
N PRO A 540 -22.06 27.21 11.31
CA PRO A 540 -21.05 27.95 10.57
C PRO A 540 -19.66 27.81 11.20
N PRO A 541 -18.58 27.86 10.41
CA PRO A 541 -17.21 27.81 10.93
C PRO A 541 -16.98 28.90 11.99
N PRO A 542 -16.13 28.66 12.99
CA PRO A 542 -15.93 29.56 14.12
C PRO A 542 -15.12 30.83 13.82
N PHE A 543 -14.94 31.20 12.52
CA PHE A 543 -14.21 32.41 12.09
C PHE A 543 -14.95 33.17 11.02
#